data_dc6b7093cde3b0353db4eb867d83d0f0
#
_entry.id   dc6b7093cde3b0353db4eb867d83d0f0
#
_cell.length_a   1.000
_cell.length_b   1.000
_cell.length_c   1.000
_cell.angle_alpha   90.00
_cell.angle_beta   90.00
_cell.angle_gamma   90.00
#
_symmetry.space_group_name_H-M   'P 1'
#
loop_
_entity.id
_entity.type
_entity.pdbx_description
1 polymer ?
#
loop_
_entity_poly.entity_id
_entity_poly.type
_entity_poly.pdbx_seq_one_letter_code
_entity_poly.pdbx_strand_id
1 'polypeptide(L)'
;MTGKIFRSVFFTSLTVLAFCLVFIVGILTQTFEGQVTEELKNEAEYASYAVEADRDAFFEHAKKGGRRVTLIAPDGTVLADTQADSAEMENHIERKEVKQALETGTGQSVRYSDTLTEKTVYYALLMPDGNKKPCITRF
;
A
#
# COMPACT_ATOMS: atom_id res chain seq x y z
N MET A 1 -52.63 22.41 7.41
CA MET A 1 -51.40 23.14 7.04
C MET A 1 -50.15 22.53 7.70
N THR A 2 -50.22 22.03 8.90
CA THR A 2 -49.11 21.44 9.69
C THR A 2 -48.38 20.27 9.04
N GLY A 3 -49.13 19.33 8.36
CA GLY A 3 -48.51 18.16 7.70
C GLY A 3 -47.60 18.47 6.52
N LYS A 4 -47.83 19.58 5.80
CA LYS A 4 -46.96 20.00 4.68
C LYS A 4 -45.64 20.58 5.21
N ILE A 5 -45.70 21.35 6.27
CA ILE A 5 -44.53 21.95 6.90
C ILE A 5 -43.67 20.85 7.53
N PHE A 6 -44.27 19.94 8.27
CA PHE A 6 -43.57 18.80 8.87
C PHE A 6 -42.81 17.95 7.81
N ARG A 7 -43.46 17.63 6.69
CA ARG A 7 -42.88 16.86 5.61
C ARG A 7 -41.73 17.60 4.94
N SER A 8 -41.86 18.91 4.73
CA SER A 8 -40.75 19.73 4.17
C SER A 8 -39.54 19.77 5.09
N VAL A 9 -39.74 19.99 6.38
CA VAL A 9 -38.66 20.01 7.39
C VAL A 9 -37.97 18.64 7.50
N PHE A 10 -38.78 17.57 7.47
CA PHE A 10 -38.24 16.20 7.51
C PHE A 10 -37.34 15.90 6.31
N PHE A 11 -37.79 16.21 5.07
CA PHE A 11 -36.98 15.97 3.88
C PHE A 11 -35.74 16.85 3.82
N THR A 12 -35.80 18.12 4.22
CA THR A 12 -34.61 18.98 4.29
C THR A 12 -33.60 18.47 5.31
N SER A 13 -34.06 18.06 6.49
CA SER A 13 -33.17 17.48 7.52
C SER A 13 -32.51 16.18 7.03
N LEU A 14 -33.27 15.31 6.38
CA LEU A 14 -32.74 14.05 5.82
C LEU A 14 -31.69 14.31 4.73
N THR A 15 -31.95 15.30 3.86
CA THR A 15 -31.01 15.67 2.81
C THR A 15 -29.72 16.22 3.38
N VAL A 16 -29.78 17.12 4.37
CA VAL A 16 -28.59 17.66 5.05
C VAL A 16 -27.80 16.52 5.72
N LEU A 17 -28.50 15.61 6.42
CA LEU A 17 -27.87 14.48 7.06
C LEU A 17 -27.12 13.60 6.05
N ALA A 18 -27.75 13.29 4.90
CA ALA A 18 -27.13 12.51 3.84
C ALA A 18 -25.85 13.18 3.28
N PHE A 19 -25.90 14.49 3.04
CA PHE A 19 -24.73 15.27 2.61
C PHE A 19 -23.60 15.23 3.64
N CYS A 20 -23.92 15.44 4.92
CA CYS A 20 -22.93 15.36 5.99
C CYS A 20 -22.28 13.96 6.05
N LEU A 21 -23.06 12.90 5.90
CA LEU A 21 -22.58 11.52 5.95
C LEU A 21 -21.62 11.23 4.81
N VAL A 22 -21.98 11.61 3.56
CA VAL A 22 -21.12 11.47 2.38
C VAL A 22 -19.81 12.23 2.57
N PHE A 23 -19.88 13.46 3.10
CA PHE A 23 -18.72 14.30 3.34
C PHE A 23 -17.78 13.70 4.40
N ILE A 24 -18.34 13.21 5.51
CA ILE A 24 -17.57 12.56 6.59
C ILE A 24 -16.89 11.28 6.06
N VAL A 25 -17.62 10.44 5.34
CA VAL A 25 -17.06 9.21 4.75
C VAL A 25 -15.92 9.55 3.79
N GLY A 26 -16.08 10.58 2.95
CA GLY A 26 -15.04 11.03 2.03
C GLY A 26 -13.75 11.46 2.76
N ILE A 27 -13.88 12.28 3.81
CA ILE A 27 -12.73 12.70 4.62
C ILE A 27 -12.06 11.50 5.31
N LEU A 28 -12.85 10.62 5.93
CA LEU A 28 -12.31 9.45 6.62
C LEU A 28 -11.53 8.56 5.66
N THR A 29 -12.08 8.27 4.48
CA THR A 29 -11.41 7.44 3.48
C THR A 29 -10.06 8.05 3.05
N GLN A 30 -10.04 9.34 2.77
CA GLN A 30 -8.82 10.05 2.37
C GLN A 30 -7.76 10.06 3.48
N THR A 31 -8.18 10.27 4.73
CA THR A 31 -7.27 10.26 5.88
C THR A 31 -6.70 8.86 6.13
N PHE A 32 -7.52 7.82 6.00
CA PHE A 32 -7.09 6.44 6.17
C PHE A 32 -6.03 6.03 5.13
N GLU A 33 -6.24 6.38 3.85
CA GLU A 33 -5.27 6.09 2.79
C GLU A 33 -3.92 6.76 3.03
N GLY A 34 -3.94 8.00 3.49
CA GLY A 34 -2.72 8.73 3.86
C GLY A 34 -1.97 8.08 5.02
N GLN A 35 -2.67 7.67 6.07
CA GLN A 35 -2.07 7.02 7.24
C GLN A 35 -1.44 5.67 6.89
N VAL A 36 -2.13 4.81 6.12
CA VAL A 36 -1.59 3.52 5.67
C VAL A 36 -0.33 3.71 4.83
N THR A 37 -0.31 4.69 3.94
CA THR A 37 0.85 4.97 3.11
C THR A 37 2.05 5.44 3.92
N GLU A 38 1.86 6.33 4.90
CA GLU A 38 2.93 6.79 5.79
C GLU A 38 3.45 5.65 6.70
N GLU A 39 2.58 4.80 7.18
CA GLU A 39 2.98 3.62 7.95
C GLU A 39 3.83 2.66 7.11
N LEU A 40 3.41 2.35 5.88
CA LEU A 40 4.17 1.51 4.96
C LEU A 40 5.53 2.13 4.60
N LYS A 41 5.58 3.44 4.39
CA LYS A 41 6.83 4.16 4.12
C LYS A 41 7.82 4.02 5.28
N ASN A 42 7.37 4.29 6.50
CA ASN A 42 8.20 4.17 7.70
C ASN A 42 8.69 2.72 7.89
N GLU A 43 7.81 1.75 7.70
CA GLU A 43 8.15 0.33 7.79
C GLU A 43 9.16 -0.08 6.71
N ALA A 44 8.99 0.40 5.46
CA ALA A 44 9.93 0.15 4.37
C ALA A 44 11.32 0.72 4.66
N GLU A 45 11.38 1.92 5.25
CA GLU A 45 12.64 2.55 5.63
C GLU A 45 13.36 1.76 6.74
N TYR A 46 12.65 1.32 7.79
CA TYR A 46 13.23 0.43 8.81
C TYR A 46 13.66 -0.93 8.25
N ALA A 47 12.84 -1.52 7.39
CA ALA A 47 13.14 -2.79 6.75
C ALA A 47 14.39 -2.71 5.86
N SER A 48 14.63 -1.58 5.19
CA SER A 48 15.81 -1.40 4.34
C SER A 48 17.11 -1.55 5.13
N TYR A 49 17.18 -0.97 6.32
CA TYR A 49 18.34 -1.13 7.22
C TYR A 49 18.53 -2.58 7.68
N ALA A 50 17.43 -3.28 7.98
CA ALA A 50 17.50 -4.67 8.41
C ALA A 50 17.91 -5.61 7.27
N VAL A 51 17.41 -5.38 6.05
CA VAL A 51 17.80 -6.14 4.84
C VAL A 51 19.24 -5.88 4.47
N GLU A 52 19.76 -4.66 4.65
CA GLU A 52 21.16 -4.34 4.40
C GLU A 52 22.08 -5.06 5.40
N ALA A 53 21.67 -5.16 6.67
CA ALA A 53 22.45 -5.84 7.70
C ALA A 53 22.47 -7.37 7.52
N ASP A 54 21.32 -8.01 7.42
CA ASP A 54 21.18 -9.46 7.18
C ASP A 54 19.84 -9.76 6.49
N ARG A 55 19.90 -9.95 5.17
CA ARG A 55 18.74 -10.20 4.33
C ARG A 55 18.00 -11.47 4.71
N ASP A 56 18.72 -12.56 4.92
CA ASP A 56 18.11 -13.88 5.13
C ASP A 56 17.41 -13.94 6.50
N ALA A 57 18.06 -13.39 7.53
CA ALA A 57 17.45 -13.25 8.86
C ALA A 57 16.20 -12.34 8.83
N PHE A 58 16.25 -11.24 8.07
CA PHE A 58 15.10 -10.36 7.90
C PHE A 58 13.90 -11.11 7.28
N PHE A 59 14.12 -11.82 6.16
CA PHE A 59 13.03 -12.53 5.47
C PHE A 59 12.45 -13.66 6.32
N GLU A 60 13.28 -14.40 7.06
CA GLU A 60 12.79 -15.41 8.02
C GLU A 60 11.95 -14.80 9.14
N HIS A 61 12.29 -13.61 9.60
CA HIS A 61 11.51 -12.89 10.61
C HIS A 61 10.21 -12.31 10.03
N ALA A 62 10.29 -11.70 8.85
CA ALA A 62 9.16 -11.05 8.17
C ALA A 62 8.06 -12.05 7.79
N LYS A 63 8.41 -13.31 7.44
CA LYS A 63 7.44 -14.39 7.22
C LYS A 63 6.49 -14.60 8.40
N LYS A 64 6.94 -14.35 9.62
CA LYS A 64 6.16 -14.49 10.86
C LYS A 64 5.27 -13.26 11.14
N GLY A 65 5.58 -12.12 10.54
CA GLY A 65 4.92 -10.83 10.80
C GLY A 65 3.61 -10.61 10.05
N GLY A 66 3.21 -11.50 9.13
CA GLY A 66 1.93 -11.44 8.41
C GLY A 66 1.87 -10.43 7.26
N ARG A 67 2.83 -9.51 7.14
CA ARG A 67 2.94 -8.59 5.99
C ARG A 67 3.72 -9.22 4.85
N ARG A 68 3.28 -8.94 3.64
CA ARG A 68 3.99 -9.41 2.46
C ARG A 68 5.12 -8.44 2.12
N VAL A 69 6.34 -8.98 2.08
CA VAL A 69 7.53 -8.25 1.64
C VAL A 69 8.15 -8.99 0.48
N THR A 70 8.40 -8.28 -0.63
CA THR A 70 8.98 -8.83 -1.85
C THR A 70 10.29 -8.10 -2.16
N LEU A 71 11.37 -8.82 -2.34
CA LEU A 71 12.65 -8.29 -2.80
C LEU A 71 12.78 -8.48 -4.31
N ILE A 72 13.04 -7.41 -5.05
CA ILE A 72 13.02 -7.38 -6.49
C ILE A 72 14.35 -6.81 -7.00
N ALA A 73 14.97 -7.49 -7.96
CA ALA A 73 16.15 -6.99 -8.65
C ALA A 73 15.79 -5.81 -9.60
N PRO A 74 16.76 -4.98 -10.02
CA PRO A 74 16.51 -3.85 -10.92
C PRO A 74 15.93 -4.23 -12.28
N ASP A 75 16.11 -5.48 -12.70
CA ASP A 75 15.53 -6.04 -13.93
C ASP A 75 14.09 -6.55 -13.73
N GLY A 76 13.54 -6.41 -12.52
CA GLY A 76 12.19 -6.83 -12.15
C GLY A 76 12.08 -8.30 -11.68
N THR A 77 13.20 -9.04 -11.66
CA THR A 77 13.21 -10.43 -11.17
C THR A 77 12.95 -10.47 -9.66
N VAL A 78 12.02 -11.31 -9.22
CA VAL A 78 11.74 -11.50 -7.79
C VAL A 78 12.81 -12.38 -7.17
N LEU A 79 13.56 -11.83 -6.21
CA LEU A 79 14.65 -12.54 -5.51
C LEU A 79 14.17 -13.29 -4.28
N ALA A 80 13.22 -12.74 -3.55
CA ALA A 80 12.60 -13.33 -2.37
C ALA A 80 11.20 -12.74 -2.12
N ASP A 81 10.31 -13.53 -1.54
CA ASP A 81 8.97 -13.10 -1.10
C ASP A 81 8.60 -13.82 0.19
N THR A 82 7.90 -13.14 1.09
CA THR A 82 7.53 -13.72 2.40
C THR A 82 6.32 -14.65 2.35
N GLN A 83 5.50 -14.60 1.28
CA GLN A 83 4.23 -15.33 1.20
C GLN A 83 4.15 -16.29 0.00
N ALA A 84 5.00 -16.11 -1.02
CA ALA A 84 4.99 -16.93 -2.23
C ALA A 84 6.39 -17.43 -2.58
N ASP A 85 6.47 -18.49 -3.39
CA ASP A 85 7.74 -18.94 -3.93
C ASP A 85 8.20 -17.99 -5.03
N SER A 86 9.35 -17.35 -4.82
CA SER A 86 9.93 -16.41 -5.79
C SER A 86 10.22 -17.03 -7.14
N ALA A 87 10.48 -18.35 -7.20
CA ALA A 87 10.75 -19.07 -8.45
C ALA A 87 9.52 -19.19 -9.36
N GLU A 88 8.31 -19.12 -8.79
CA GLU A 88 7.05 -19.20 -9.53
C GLU A 88 6.47 -17.81 -9.86
N MET A 89 7.14 -16.74 -9.43
CA MET A 89 6.64 -15.38 -9.62
C MET A 89 7.05 -14.79 -10.97
N GLU A 90 6.10 -14.11 -11.60
CA GLU A 90 6.35 -13.33 -12.81
C GLU A 90 7.29 -12.15 -12.54
N ASN A 91 7.94 -11.66 -13.60
CA ASN A 91 8.74 -10.44 -13.51
C ASN A 91 7.89 -9.22 -13.13
N HIS A 92 8.38 -8.41 -12.19
CA HIS A 92 7.65 -7.30 -11.61
C HIS A 92 8.07 -5.93 -12.16
N ILE A 93 8.89 -5.86 -13.22
CA ILE A 93 9.37 -4.59 -13.78
C ILE A 93 8.23 -3.66 -14.23
N GLU A 94 7.12 -4.25 -14.73
CA GLU A 94 5.96 -3.50 -15.21
C GLU A 94 5.04 -2.98 -14.09
N ARG A 95 5.32 -3.31 -12.83
CA ARG A 95 4.54 -2.83 -11.70
C ARG A 95 4.80 -1.34 -11.48
N LYS A 96 3.70 -0.56 -11.34
CA LYS A 96 3.77 0.90 -11.24
C LYS A 96 4.67 1.38 -10.10
N GLU A 97 4.53 0.78 -8.92
CA GLU A 97 5.35 1.07 -7.74
C GLU A 97 6.82 0.75 -7.96
N VAL A 98 7.13 -0.31 -8.71
CA VAL A 98 8.51 -0.72 -9.03
C VAL A 98 9.15 0.24 -10.01
N LYS A 99 8.46 0.58 -11.11
CA LYS A 99 8.93 1.59 -12.07
C LYS A 99 9.22 2.92 -11.40
N GLN A 100 8.28 3.39 -10.59
CA GLN A 100 8.43 4.66 -9.89
C GLN A 100 9.61 4.61 -8.91
N ALA A 101 9.80 3.51 -8.17
CA ALA A 101 10.93 3.35 -7.26
C ALA A 101 12.28 3.37 -8.00
N LEU A 102 12.37 2.78 -9.21
CA LEU A 102 13.57 2.83 -10.03
C LEU A 102 13.90 4.25 -10.50
N GLU A 103 12.88 5.07 -10.77
CA GLU A 103 13.06 6.45 -11.28
C GLU A 103 13.33 7.47 -10.16
N THR A 104 12.65 7.34 -9.03
CA THR A 104 12.62 8.38 -7.98
C THR A 104 13.11 7.90 -6.60
N GLY A 105 13.51 6.64 -6.49
CA GLY A 105 13.93 6.02 -5.23
C GLY A 105 12.78 5.40 -4.43
N THR A 106 11.55 5.88 -4.62
CA THR A 106 10.35 5.36 -3.96
C THR A 106 9.18 5.27 -4.92
N GLY A 107 8.28 4.32 -4.70
CA GLY A 107 7.10 4.17 -5.52
C GLY A 107 5.90 3.67 -4.73
N GLN A 108 4.71 4.09 -5.14
CA GLN A 108 3.48 3.58 -4.54
C GLN A 108 2.42 3.29 -5.59
N SER A 109 1.60 2.29 -5.31
CA SER A 109 0.38 2.03 -6.08
C SER A 109 -0.72 1.49 -5.19
N VAL A 110 -1.94 1.74 -5.62
CA VAL A 110 -3.13 1.20 -4.97
C VAL A 110 -3.84 0.34 -6.00
N ARG A 111 -4.16 -0.89 -5.64
CA ARG A 111 -4.93 -1.82 -6.48
C ARG A 111 -6.21 -2.19 -5.77
N TYR A 112 -7.26 -2.24 -6.55
CA TYR A 112 -8.56 -2.70 -6.11
C TYR A 112 -8.75 -4.14 -6.61
N SER A 113 -9.11 -5.04 -5.72
CA SER A 113 -9.49 -6.40 -6.10
C SER A 113 -10.99 -6.45 -6.30
N ASP A 114 -11.44 -6.55 -7.54
CA ASP A 114 -12.87 -6.65 -7.89
C ASP A 114 -13.52 -7.91 -7.27
N THR A 115 -12.72 -8.92 -6.99
CA THR A 115 -13.20 -10.21 -6.45
C THR A 115 -13.37 -10.20 -4.93
N LEU A 116 -12.52 -9.44 -4.21
CA LEU A 116 -12.50 -9.42 -2.74
C LEU A 116 -13.05 -8.12 -2.14
N THR A 117 -13.35 -7.11 -2.99
CA THR A 117 -13.75 -5.76 -2.57
C THR A 117 -12.71 -5.11 -1.63
N GLU A 118 -11.45 -5.56 -1.73
CA GLU A 118 -10.34 -5.09 -0.91
C GLU A 118 -9.41 -4.18 -1.70
N LYS A 119 -8.96 -3.14 -1.03
CA LYS A 119 -8.02 -2.15 -1.56
C LYS A 119 -6.64 -2.46 -0.97
N THR A 120 -5.69 -2.82 -1.83
CA THR A 120 -4.32 -3.12 -1.41
C THR A 120 -3.41 -1.96 -1.78
N VAL A 121 -2.69 -1.44 -0.81
CA VAL A 121 -1.67 -0.41 -1.00
C VAL A 121 -0.31 -1.10 -1.10
N TYR A 122 0.46 -0.74 -2.12
CA TYR A 122 1.83 -1.20 -2.30
C TYR A 122 2.78 -0.02 -2.18
N TYR A 123 3.86 -0.22 -1.44
CA TYR A 123 4.95 0.73 -1.33
C TYR A 123 6.26 0.05 -1.73
N ALA A 124 7.05 0.68 -2.58
CA ALA A 124 8.34 0.19 -3.02
C ALA A 124 9.45 1.19 -2.66
N LEU A 125 10.55 0.69 -2.17
CA LEU A 125 11.74 1.47 -1.83
C LEU A 125 12.94 0.91 -2.57
N LEU A 126 13.67 1.75 -3.31
CA LEU A 126 14.94 1.42 -3.92
C LEU A 126 16.03 1.51 -2.84
N MET A 127 16.65 0.36 -2.54
CA MET A 127 17.76 0.30 -1.58
C MET A 127 19.06 0.65 -2.27
N PRO A 128 19.89 1.53 -1.69
CA PRO A 128 21.21 1.85 -2.22
C PRO A 128 22.13 0.62 -2.21
N ASP A 129 23.05 0.58 -3.17
CA ASP A 129 24.00 -0.52 -3.35
C ASP A 129 25.13 -0.42 -2.31
N GLY A 130 24.97 -1.12 -1.20
CA GLY A 130 26.05 -1.33 -0.22
C GLY A 130 26.85 -2.60 -0.54
N ASN A 131 27.55 -2.68 -1.68
CA ASN A 131 28.33 -3.86 -2.11
C ASN A 131 27.52 -5.04 -2.68
N LYS A 132 26.21 -4.91 -2.83
CA LYS A 132 25.30 -5.85 -3.52
C LYS A 132 24.45 -5.04 -4.49
N LYS A 133 24.05 -5.61 -5.62
CA LYS A 133 23.24 -4.93 -6.65
C LYS A 133 22.04 -4.21 -6.01
N PRO A 134 21.69 -2.99 -6.45
CA PRO A 134 20.55 -2.28 -5.92
C PRO A 134 19.30 -3.16 -5.99
N CYS A 135 18.50 -3.17 -4.94
CA CYS A 135 17.30 -3.98 -4.85
C CYS A 135 16.11 -3.10 -4.49
N ILE A 136 14.92 -3.51 -4.91
CA ILE A 136 13.66 -2.85 -4.55
C ILE A 136 12.96 -3.73 -3.53
N THR A 137 12.64 -3.16 -2.37
CA THR A 137 11.78 -3.83 -1.40
C THR A 137 10.35 -3.31 -1.58
N ARG A 138 9.39 -4.21 -1.77
CA ARG A 138 7.97 -3.90 -1.93
C ARG A 138 7.19 -4.49 -0.75
N PHE A 139 6.33 -3.68 -0.16
CA PHE A 139 5.42 -3.97 0.94
C PHE A 139 3.98 -3.98 0.47
#